data_519f4acfc7b0b62bf15681734ba4384b
#
_entry.id   519f4acfc7b0b62bf15681734ba4384b
#
_cell.length_a   1.000
_cell.length_b   1.000
_cell.length_c   1.000
_cell.angle_alpha   90.00
_cell.angle_beta   90.00
_cell.angle_gamma   90.00
#
_symmetry.space_group_name_H-M   'P 1'
#
loop_
_entity.id
_entity.type
_entity.pdbx_description
1 polymer ?
#
loop_
_entity_poly.entity_id
_entity_poly.type
_entity_poly.pdbx_seq_one_letter_code
_entity_poly.pdbx_strand_id
1 'polypeptide(L)'
;MTEQPLNEPVLGYSPGSPERNSIIQEIDRQMSETIEIPCIINGEEVYTGHTIPQVIPHNHGHILANVHLAGREEMESACSAAVDAQRSWIEIGLEERCKIFEKCADLLAGDWRMRVNASTMLNQSKTVFQAEIDLSLIHI
;
A
#
# COMPACT_ATOMS: atom_id res chain seq x y z
N MET A 1 23.85 18.26 -3.22
CA MET A 1 22.65 19.06 -3.57
C MET A 1 21.62 18.05 -4.00
N THR A 2 20.60 17.84 -3.19
CA THR A 2 19.46 17.00 -3.59
C THR A 2 18.76 17.68 -4.75
N GLU A 3 18.58 16.97 -5.86
CA GLU A 3 17.74 17.45 -6.96
C GLU A 3 16.37 17.83 -6.41
N GLN A 4 15.80 18.90 -6.96
CA GLN A 4 14.47 19.33 -6.55
C GLN A 4 13.48 18.21 -6.93
N PRO A 5 12.68 17.68 -6.00
CA PRO A 5 11.77 16.60 -6.29
C PRO A 5 10.74 17.05 -7.36
N LEU A 6 10.52 16.20 -8.35
CA LEU A 6 9.53 16.42 -9.38
C LEU A 6 8.34 15.49 -9.13
N ASN A 7 7.13 16.03 -9.30
CA ASN A 7 5.93 15.21 -9.22
C ASN A 7 5.88 14.24 -10.42
N GLU A 8 5.34 13.05 -10.19
CA GLU A 8 5.07 12.09 -11.25
C GLU A 8 4.03 12.61 -12.24
N PRO A 9 4.03 12.11 -13.50
CA PRO A 9 3.04 12.53 -14.50
C PRO A 9 1.61 12.24 -14.07
N VAL A 10 0.70 13.19 -14.27
CA VAL A 10 -0.74 13.00 -14.09
C VAL A 10 -1.26 12.11 -15.21
N LEU A 11 -1.94 11.02 -14.87
CA LEU A 11 -2.50 10.07 -15.82
C LEU A 11 -3.97 10.39 -16.12
N GLY A 12 -4.34 10.32 -17.40
CA GLY A 12 -5.65 10.77 -17.85
C GLY A 12 -6.75 9.70 -17.87
N TYR A 13 -6.40 8.41 -17.87
CA TYR A 13 -7.31 7.25 -17.92
C TYR A 13 -8.39 7.34 -19.01
N SER A 14 -8.09 7.99 -20.13
CA SER A 14 -9.01 8.13 -21.27
C SER A 14 -9.39 6.77 -21.87
N PRO A 15 -10.57 6.63 -22.50
CA PRO A 15 -10.94 5.39 -23.17
C PRO A 15 -9.87 4.93 -24.16
N GLY A 16 -9.40 3.68 -24.00
CA GLY A 16 -8.35 3.08 -24.83
C GLY A 16 -6.92 3.45 -24.48
N SER A 17 -6.68 4.28 -23.45
CA SER A 17 -5.33 4.61 -23.01
C SER A 17 -4.64 3.42 -22.32
N PRO A 18 -3.30 3.34 -22.37
CA PRO A 18 -2.53 2.29 -21.72
C PRO A 18 -2.78 2.20 -20.20
N GLU A 19 -2.80 3.35 -19.51
CA GLU A 19 -3.03 3.43 -18.07
C GLU A 19 -4.43 2.93 -17.69
N ARG A 20 -5.45 3.20 -18.51
CA ARG A 20 -6.80 2.66 -18.30
C ARG A 20 -6.84 1.15 -18.46
N ASN A 21 -6.16 0.61 -19.44
CA ASN A 21 -6.08 -0.84 -19.64
C ASN A 21 -5.34 -1.50 -18.46
N SER A 22 -4.24 -0.89 -18.02
CA SER A 22 -3.45 -1.41 -16.88
C SER A 22 -4.24 -1.42 -15.58
N ILE A 23 -5.01 -0.35 -15.26
CA ILE A 23 -5.82 -0.33 -14.03
C ILE A 23 -6.96 -1.35 -14.08
N ILE A 24 -7.61 -1.55 -15.24
CA ILE A 24 -8.65 -2.56 -15.41
C ILE A 24 -8.08 -3.96 -15.19
N GLN A 25 -6.94 -4.28 -15.81
CA GLN A 25 -6.27 -5.57 -15.61
C GLN A 25 -5.91 -5.83 -14.14
N GLU A 26 -5.45 -4.80 -13.44
CA GLU A 26 -5.08 -4.93 -12.03
C GLU A 26 -6.32 -5.08 -11.12
N ILE A 27 -7.42 -4.40 -11.41
CA ILE A 27 -8.71 -4.61 -10.75
C ILE A 27 -9.19 -6.07 -10.93
N ASP A 28 -9.19 -6.56 -12.18
CA ASP A 28 -9.60 -7.93 -12.49
C ASP A 28 -8.71 -8.96 -11.77
N ARG A 29 -7.40 -8.72 -11.72
CA ARG A 29 -6.45 -9.56 -10.98
C ARG A 29 -6.79 -9.60 -9.49
N GLN A 30 -6.97 -8.44 -8.84
CA GLN A 30 -7.29 -8.37 -7.41
C GLN A 30 -8.66 -8.94 -7.08
N MET A 31 -9.60 -8.87 -8.00
CA MET A 31 -10.91 -9.50 -7.84
C MET A 31 -10.89 -11.03 -8.08
N SER A 32 -9.88 -11.57 -8.73
CA SER A 32 -9.80 -13.00 -9.04
C SER A 32 -9.29 -13.86 -7.90
N GLU A 33 -8.75 -13.26 -6.84
CA GLU A 33 -8.12 -13.97 -5.72
C GLU A 33 -8.56 -13.37 -4.37
N THR A 34 -8.63 -14.21 -3.34
CA THR A 34 -8.75 -13.76 -1.95
C THR A 34 -7.42 -13.97 -1.27
N ILE A 35 -6.80 -12.89 -0.81
CA ILE A 35 -5.46 -12.94 -0.19
C ILE A 35 -5.55 -13.00 1.33
N GLU A 36 -4.53 -13.60 1.96
CA GLU A 36 -4.32 -13.51 3.41
C GLU A 36 -3.41 -12.30 3.70
N ILE A 37 -3.85 -11.44 4.62
CA ILE A 37 -3.09 -10.25 5.04
C ILE A 37 -2.60 -10.48 6.47
N PRO A 38 -1.33 -10.85 6.67
CA PRO A 38 -0.76 -11.07 7.99
C PRO A 38 -0.46 -9.74 8.71
N CYS A 39 -0.21 -9.82 10.01
CA CYS A 39 0.52 -8.76 10.71
C CYS A 39 1.99 -8.81 10.28
N ILE A 40 2.60 -7.64 10.06
CA ILE A 40 4.05 -7.56 9.78
C ILE A 40 4.75 -7.04 11.02
N ILE A 41 5.56 -7.87 11.66
CA ILE A 41 6.28 -7.53 12.89
C ILE A 41 7.75 -7.84 12.69
N ASN A 42 8.61 -6.86 12.86
CA ASN A 42 10.06 -6.99 12.65
C ASN A 42 10.44 -7.57 11.26
N GLY A 43 9.65 -7.25 10.23
CA GLY A 43 9.85 -7.76 8.86
C GLY A 43 9.32 -9.18 8.62
N GLU A 44 8.76 -9.84 9.63
CA GLU A 44 8.21 -11.19 9.53
C GLU A 44 6.68 -11.17 9.41
N GLU A 45 6.13 -12.10 8.63
CA GLU A 45 4.70 -12.32 8.50
C GLU A 45 4.16 -13.15 9.66
N VAL A 46 3.20 -12.60 10.40
CA VAL A 46 2.57 -13.25 11.56
C VAL A 46 1.11 -13.52 11.25
N TYR A 47 0.77 -14.78 11.10
CA TYR A 47 -0.58 -15.28 10.85
C TYR A 47 -1.23 -15.69 12.17
N THR A 48 -2.05 -14.80 12.76
CA THR A 48 -2.64 -15.03 14.09
C THR A 48 -3.77 -16.07 14.10
N GLY A 49 -4.35 -16.39 12.94
CA GLY A 49 -5.52 -17.25 12.83
C GLY A 49 -6.84 -16.58 13.23
N HIS A 50 -6.80 -15.39 13.82
CA HIS A 50 -7.97 -14.57 14.13
C HIS A 50 -8.17 -13.56 13.00
N THR A 51 -9.08 -13.84 12.07
CA THR A 51 -9.25 -13.04 10.86
C THR A 51 -10.61 -12.37 10.75
N ILE A 52 -10.66 -11.27 10.02
CA ILE A 52 -11.89 -10.65 9.53
C ILE A 52 -11.85 -10.54 8.01
N PRO A 53 -12.98 -10.74 7.33
CA PRO A 53 -13.03 -10.56 5.88
C PRO A 53 -13.03 -9.08 5.53
N GLN A 54 -12.18 -8.71 4.56
CA GLN A 54 -12.23 -7.41 3.89
C GLN A 54 -13.11 -7.55 2.65
N VAL A 55 -14.26 -6.89 2.67
CA VAL A 55 -15.22 -6.92 1.55
C VAL A 55 -15.18 -5.63 0.75
N ILE A 56 -15.61 -5.71 -0.52
CA ILE A 56 -15.79 -4.52 -1.36
C ILE A 56 -17.00 -3.73 -0.85
N PRO A 57 -16.90 -2.43 -0.51
CA PRO A 57 -18.00 -1.66 0.08
C PRO A 57 -19.24 -1.52 -0.81
N HIS A 58 -19.09 -1.58 -2.13
CA HIS A 58 -20.19 -1.56 -3.10
C HIS A 58 -20.59 -2.96 -3.58
N ASN A 59 -19.94 -4.03 -3.08
CA ASN A 59 -20.26 -5.43 -3.39
C ASN A 59 -19.91 -6.33 -2.20
N HIS A 60 -20.70 -6.30 -1.14
CA HIS A 60 -20.43 -7.01 0.12
C HIS A 60 -20.36 -8.54 -0.02
N GLY A 61 -20.85 -9.09 -1.14
CA GLY A 61 -20.71 -10.52 -1.44
C GLY A 61 -19.31 -10.93 -1.90
N HIS A 62 -18.43 -9.96 -2.17
CA HIS A 62 -17.08 -10.22 -2.66
C HIS A 62 -16.03 -9.95 -1.57
N ILE A 63 -15.30 -10.99 -1.18
CA ILE A 63 -14.22 -10.93 -0.19
C ILE A 63 -12.90 -10.75 -0.93
N LEU A 64 -12.21 -9.64 -0.69
CA LEU A 64 -10.90 -9.33 -1.25
C LEU A 64 -9.76 -9.99 -0.47
N ALA A 65 -9.91 -10.06 0.84
CA ALA A 65 -8.86 -10.56 1.72
C ALA A 65 -9.42 -11.06 3.05
N ASN A 66 -8.64 -11.91 3.74
CA ASN A 66 -8.77 -12.21 5.15
C ASN A 66 -7.66 -11.49 5.92
N VAL A 67 -8.03 -10.55 6.77
CA VAL A 67 -7.08 -9.74 7.53
C VAL A 67 -6.86 -10.35 8.90
N HIS A 68 -5.62 -10.72 9.22
CA HIS A 68 -5.24 -11.21 10.53
C HIS A 68 -5.20 -10.06 11.54
N LEU A 69 -5.94 -10.22 12.63
CA LEU A 69 -6.01 -9.24 13.71
C LEU A 69 -4.92 -9.52 14.75
N ALA A 70 -4.19 -8.48 15.12
CA ALA A 70 -3.23 -8.55 16.21
C ALA A 70 -3.96 -8.67 17.56
N GLY A 71 -3.52 -9.59 18.38
CA GLY A 71 -3.85 -9.68 19.80
C GLY A 71 -2.82 -8.96 20.66
N ARG A 72 -2.87 -9.26 21.97
CA ARG A 72 -1.96 -8.66 22.94
C ARG A 72 -0.50 -9.05 22.68
N GLU A 73 -0.26 -10.32 22.36
CA GLU A 73 1.09 -10.86 22.15
C GLU A 73 1.77 -10.22 20.94
N GLU A 74 1.04 -10.05 19.84
CA GLU A 74 1.52 -9.39 18.63
C GLU A 74 1.83 -7.91 18.91
N MET A 75 0.98 -7.22 19.67
CA MET A 75 1.20 -5.83 20.04
C MET A 75 2.43 -5.65 20.92
N GLU A 76 2.61 -6.51 21.94
CA GLU A 76 3.79 -6.49 22.80
C GLU A 76 5.07 -6.80 22.01
N SER A 77 5.02 -7.76 21.09
CA SER A 77 6.12 -8.10 20.19
C SER A 77 6.49 -6.93 19.27
N ALA A 78 5.48 -6.29 18.68
CA ALA A 78 5.71 -5.12 17.80
C ALA A 78 6.34 -3.95 18.56
N CYS A 79 5.89 -3.67 19.79
CA CYS A 79 6.49 -2.65 20.65
C CYS A 79 7.96 -2.96 20.97
N SER A 80 8.26 -4.21 21.34
CA SER A 80 9.64 -4.63 21.62
C SER A 80 10.53 -4.47 20.39
N ALA A 81 10.08 -4.97 19.25
CA ALA A 81 10.81 -4.87 17.99
C ALA A 81 11.10 -3.40 17.60
N ALA A 82 10.11 -2.51 17.79
CA ALA A 82 10.28 -1.08 17.50
C ALA A 82 11.33 -0.42 18.41
N VAL A 83 11.33 -0.76 19.70
CA VAL A 83 12.33 -0.25 20.67
C VAL A 83 13.74 -0.76 20.31
N ASP A 84 13.86 -2.03 19.95
CA ASP A 84 15.14 -2.62 19.57
C ASP A 84 15.70 -1.99 18.28
N ALA A 85 14.84 -1.75 17.30
CA ALA A 85 15.21 -1.12 16.02
C ALA A 85 15.56 0.38 16.18
N GLN A 86 15.04 1.05 17.20
CA GLN A 86 15.22 2.50 17.39
C GLN A 86 16.70 2.91 17.43
N ARG A 87 17.57 2.12 18.06
CA ARG A 87 19.01 2.46 18.22
C ARG A 87 19.70 2.55 16.88
N SER A 88 19.60 1.49 16.08
CA SER A 88 20.19 1.47 14.75
C SER A 88 19.58 2.52 13.82
N TRP A 89 18.28 2.76 13.93
CA TRP A 89 17.59 3.80 13.17
C TRP A 89 18.07 5.21 13.49
N ILE A 90 18.39 5.51 14.76
CA ILE A 90 18.94 6.82 15.17
C ILE A 90 20.38 6.99 14.66
N GLU A 91 21.16 5.91 14.62
CA GLU A 91 22.56 5.93 14.14
C GLU A 91 22.65 6.11 12.62
N ILE A 92 21.60 5.72 11.88
CA ILE A 92 21.53 5.96 10.44
C ILE A 92 21.40 7.47 10.19
N GLY A 93 22.33 8.04 9.42
CA GLY A 93 22.31 9.44 9.05
C GLY A 93 21.06 9.84 8.28
N LEU A 94 20.71 11.13 8.30
CA LEU A 94 19.53 11.66 7.62
C LEU A 94 19.49 11.25 6.13
N GLU A 95 20.61 11.34 5.45
CA GLU A 95 20.71 11.02 4.02
C GLU A 95 20.32 9.58 3.71
N GLU A 96 20.81 8.62 4.49
CA GLU A 96 20.45 7.20 4.29
C GLU A 96 18.96 6.91 4.61
N ARG A 97 18.43 7.60 5.61
CA ARG A 97 16.98 7.52 5.89
C ARG A 97 16.15 8.09 4.74
N CYS A 98 16.54 9.21 4.17
CA CYS A 98 15.86 9.81 3.01
C CYS A 98 15.82 8.85 1.82
N LYS A 99 16.91 8.13 1.52
CA LYS A 99 16.95 7.14 0.42
C LYS A 99 15.87 6.06 0.53
N ILE A 100 15.50 5.66 1.75
CA ILE A 100 14.44 4.67 1.95
C ILE A 100 13.09 5.23 1.50
N PHE A 101 12.80 6.49 1.85
CA PHE A 101 11.56 7.16 1.46
C PHE A 101 11.54 7.51 -0.03
N GLU A 102 12.67 7.94 -0.59
CA GLU A 102 12.82 8.18 -2.04
C GLU A 102 12.52 6.90 -2.82
N LYS A 103 13.10 5.76 -2.41
CA LYS A 103 12.78 4.47 -3.02
C LYS A 103 11.30 4.08 -2.90
N CYS A 104 10.66 4.38 -1.77
CA CYS A 104 9.23 4.15 -1.60
C CYS A 104 8.41 5.01 -2.57
N ALA A 105 8.77 6.29 -2.71
CA ALA A 105 8.12 7.20 -3.67
C ALA A 105 8.27 6.71 -5.11
N ASP A 106 9.46 6.28 -5.52
CA ASP A 106 9.71 5.73 -6.85
C ASP A 106 8.85 4.49 -7.13
N LEU A 107 8.72 3.60 -6.16
CA LEU A 107 7.85 2.41 -6.28
C LEU A 107 6.38 2.82 -6.44
N LEU A 108 5.91 3.75 -5.64
CA LEU A 108 4.52 4.23 -5.68
C LEU A 108 4.21 4.99 -6.98
N ALA A 109 5.15 5.78 -7.48
CA ALA A 109 5.00 6.51 -8.75
C ALA A 109 5.09 5.58 -9.97
N GLY A 110 5.79 4.44 -9.85
CA GLY A 110 6.09 3.49 -10.91
C GLY A 110 5.31 2.17 -10.80
N ASP A 111 6.03 1.10 -10.51
CA ASP A 111 5.55 -0.29 -10.61
C ASP A 111 4.34 -0.60 -9.72
N TRP A 112 4.21 0.07 -8.59
CA TRP A 112 3.12 -0.15 -7.64
C TRP A 112 1.91 0.75 -7.86
N ARG A 113 2.01 1.75 -8.72
CA ARG A 113 0.96 2.74 -8.91
C ARG A 113 -0.41 2.11 -9.22
N MET A 114 -0.47 1.24 -10.23
CA MET A 114 -1.74 0.60 -10.61
C MET A 114 -2.25 -0.34 -9.52
N ARG A 115 -1.35 -1.05 -8.84
CA ARG A 115 -1.70 -1.96 -7.76
C ARG A 115 -2.34 -1.22 -6.58
N VAL A 116 -1.73 -0.12 -6.13
CA VAL A 116 -2.23 0.68 -5.01
C VAL A 116 -3.54 1.39 -5.38
N ASN A 117 -3.62 1.95 -6.60
CA ASN A 117 -4.85 2.57 -7.09
C ASN A 117 -6.00 1.57 -7.17
N ALA A 118 -5.79 0.38 -7.72
CA ALA A 118 -6.82 -0.67 -7.78
C ALA A 118 -7.27 -1.09 -6.37
N SER A 119 -6.33 -1.28 -5.44
CA SER A 119 -6.65 -1.57 -4.04
C SER A 119 -7.50 -0.48 -3.40
N THR A 120 -7.17 0.80 -3.62
CA THR A 120 -7.93 1.94 -3.12
C THR A 120 -9.34 1.98 -3.71
N MET A 121 -9.47 1.75 -5.03
CA MET A 121 -10.78 1.68 -5.70
C MET A 121 -11.65 0.57 -5.14
N LEU A 122 -11.12 -0.63 -4.95
CA LEU A 122 -11.85 -1.79 -4.46
C LEU A 122 -12.18 -1.69 -2.97
N ASN A 123 -11.24 -1.27 -2.13
CA ASN A 123 -11.44 -1.23 -0.67
C ASN A 123 -12.23 -0.02 -0.19
N GLN A 124 -12.23 1.08 -0.94
CA GLN A 124 -12.87 2.33 -0.52
C GLN A 124 -13.96 2.80 -1.47
N SER A 125 -14.28 2.03 -2.52
CA SER A 125 -15.25 2.39 -3.57
C SER A 125 -14.96 3.74 -4.23
N LYS A 126 -13.67 4.08 -4.36
CA LYS A 126 -13.22 5.32 -5.00
C LYS A 126 -13.16 5.19 -6.52
N THR A 127 -13.33 6.31 -7.20
CA THR A 127 -13.02 6.41 -8.64
C THR A 127 -11.50 6.41 -8.84
N VAL A 128 -11.05 6.12 -10.05
CA VAL A 128 -9.62 6.15 -10.37
C VAL A 128 -8.98 7.52 -10.09
N PHE A 129 -9.70 8.61 -10.32
CA PHE A 129 -9.19 9.96 -10.03
C PHE A 129 -9.05 10.21 -8.53
N GLN A 130 -9.96 9.70 -7.71
CA GLN A 130 -9.84 9.78 -6.26
C GLN A 130 -8.68 8.93 -5.74
N ALA A 131 -8.46 7.75 -6.32
CA ALA A 131 -7.32 6.91 -5.98
C ALA A 131 -5.98 7.57 -6.35
N GLU A 132 -5.90 8.19 -7.53
CA GLU A 132 -4.73 8.99 -7.94
C GLU A 132 -4.45 10.16 -6.98
N ILE A 133 -5.47 10.86 -6.53
CA ILE A 133 -5.31 11.94 -5.54
C ILE A 133 -4.73 11.42 -4.24
N ASP A 134 -5.20 10.26 -3.76
CA ASP A 134 -4.68 9.66 -2.53
C ASP A 134 -3.20 9.23 -2.68
N LEU A 135 -2.81 8.79 -3.87
CA LEU A 135 -1.48 8.30 -4.13
C LEU A 135 -0.46 9.41 -4.37
N SER A 136 -0.86 10.43 -5.14
CA SER A 136 0.05 11.40 -5.76
C SER A 136 -0.13 12.83 -5.27
N LEU A 137 -1.37 13.30 -5.12
CA LEU A 137 -1.66 14.72 -4.88
C LEU A 137 -1.74 15.12 -3.40
N ILE A 138 -1.60 14.19 -2.49
CA ILE A 138 -1.64 14.44 -1.04
C ILE A 138 -0.47 15.32 -0.56
N HIS A 139 0.54 15.51 -1.39
CA HIS A 139 1.79 16.20 -1.04
C HIS A 139 1.96 17.58 -1.71
N ILE A 140 0.87 18.14 -2.23
CA ILE A 140 0.89 19.52 -2.78
C ILE A 140 0.48 20.50 -1.69
#